data_8e6d03db0ea8c06ed4bb38aadf7eff74
#
_entry.id   8e6d03db0ea8c06ed4bb38aadf7eff74
#
_cell.length_a   1.000
_cell.length_b   1.000
_cell.length_c   1.000
_cell.angle_alpha   90.00
_cell.angle_beta   90.00
_cell.angle_gamma   90.00
#
_symmetry.space_group_name_H-M   'P 1'
#
loop_
_entity.id
_entity.type
_entity.pdbx_description
1 polymer ?
#
loop_
_entity_poly.entity_id
_entity_poly.type
_entity_poly.pdbx_seq_one_letter_code
_entity_poly.pdbx_strand_id
1 'polypeptide(L)'
;KQKMVMQDWGKLLTDLTNVCNKLVSSTGQHGDLPAYNVVFCSHEGDVTDDGGNLLKTTPKIPGSFKYDIESFFDTVLICEAQLASKVVEGKITRSKEFICHSIPTSKYQTAKGTNLPPLVDGMYDSLRKEWDQV
;
A
#
# COMPACT_ATOMS: atom_id res chain seq x y z
N LYS A 1 -4.78 8.55 -31.48
CA LYS A 1 -4.40 8.42 -30.04
C LYS A 1 -3.28 9.42 -29.78
N GLN A 2 -3.57 10.42 -28.96
CA GLN A 2 -2.58 11.42 -28.55
C GLN A 2 -1.56 10.72 -27.63
N LYS A 3 -0.27 10.79 -27.96
CA LYS A 3 0.79 10.26 -27.08
C LYS A 3 1.07 11.27 -25.96
N MET A 4 1.12 10.83 -24.73
CA MET A 4 1.58 11.66 -23.61
C MET A 4 3.04 12.08 -23.88
N VAL A 5 3.33 13.35 -23.75
CA VAL A 5 4.68 13.91 -23.82
C VAL A 5 5.27 14.07 -22.42
N MET A 6 6.57 14.28 -22.33
CA MET A 6 7.28 14.35 -21.02
C MET A 6 6.71 15.44 -20.09
N GLN A 7 6.22 16.53 -20.65
CA GLN A 7 5.56 17.62 -19.91
C GLN A 7 4.25 17.18 -19.24
N ASP A 8 3.49 16.31 -19.90
CA ASP A 8 2.23 15.78 -19.36
C ASP A 8 2.50 14.91 -18.12
N TRP A 9 3.60 14.14 -18.13
CA TRP A 9 4.04 13.36 -17.00
C TRP A 9 4.44 14.23 -15.80
N GLY A 10 5.17 15.33 -16.04
CA GLY A 10 5.52 16.28 -14.99
C GLY A 10 4.30 16.89 -14.33
N LYS A 11 3.31 17.28 -15.13
CA LYS A 11 2.04 17.82 -14.62
C LYS A 11 1.28 16.77 -13.81
N LEU A 12 1.15 15.55 -14.32
CA LEU A 12 0.49 14.45 -13.60
C LEU A 12 1.11 14.21 -12.23
N LEU A 13 2.44 14.17 -12.15
CA LEU A 13 3.14 13.97 -10.88
C LEU A 13 2.91 15.13 -9.92
N THR A 14 2.93 16.38 -10.41
CA THR A 14 2.63 17.56 -9.61
C THR A 14 1.20 17.52 -9.08
N ASP A 15 0.23 17.19 -9.93
CA ASP A 15 -1.17 17.09 -9.54
C ASP A 15 -1.39 16.00 -8.50
N LEU A 16 -0.74 14.84 -8.66
CA LEU A 16 -0.80 13.73 -7.70
C LEU A 16 -0.19 14.12 -6.35
N THR A 17 0.96 14.78 -6.35
CA THR A 17 1.60 15.32 -5.14
C THR A 17 0.68 16.31 -4.43
N ASN A 18 0.05 17.22 -5.17
CA ASN A 18 -0.89 18.18 -4.62
C ASN A 18 -2.13 17.51 -4.01
N VAL A 19 -2.63 16.45 -4.63
CA VAL A 19 -3.73 15.66 -4.06
C VAL A 19 -3.30 15.00 -2.76
N CYS A 20 -2.14 14.33 -2.72
CA CYS A 20 -1.62 13.72 -1.50
C CYS A 20 -1.44 14.75 -0.38
N ASN A 21 -0.83 15.90 -0.68
CA ASN A 21 -0.66 16.98 0.30
C ASN A 21 -2.00 17.50 0.84
N LYS A 22 -2.99 17.68 -0.02
CA LYS A 22 -4.33 18.11 0.41
C LYS A 22 -5.01 17.06 1.29
N LEU A 23 -4.90 15.78 0.94
CA LEU A 23 -5.46 14.70 1.74
C LEU A 23 -4.81 14.63 3.11
N VAL A 24 -3.48 14.67 3.19
CA VAL A 24 -2.74 14.66 4.46
C VAL A 24 -3.05 15.91 5.28
N SER A 25 -3.11 17.10 4.69
CA SER A 25 -3.43 18.33 5.40
C SER A 25 -4.88 18.39 5.87
N SER A 26 -5.80 17.67 5.24
CA SER A 26 -7.20 17.61 5.67
C SER A 26 -7.45 16.62 6.81
N THR A 27 -6.49 15.75 7.11
CA THR A 27 -6.62 14.71 8.15
C THR A 27 -6.25 15.19 9.56
N GLY A 28 -6.41 16.46 9.90
CA GLY A 28 -6.58 16.68 11.32
C GLY A 28 -5.67 17.64 12.06
N GLN A 29 -5.02 18.61 11.44
CA GLN A 29 -4.31 19.63 12.22
C GLN A 29 -4.89 21.04 12.12
N HIS A 30 -5.84 21.30 11.27
CA HIS A 30 -6.46 22.63 11.16
C HIS A 30 -7.98 22.54 11.09
N GLY A 31 -8.60 22.50 12.27
CA GLY A 31 -9.98 22.87 12.60
C GLY A 31 -11.08 22.51 11.58
N ASP A 32 -12.24 22.20 12.03
CA ASP A 32 -13.56 22.18 11.35
C ASP A 32 -13.88 21.09 10.33
N LEU A 33 -12.93 20.32 9.83
CA LEU A 33 -13.25 19.16 8.98
C LEU A 33 -13.11 17.87 9.78
N PRO A 34 -14.06 16.92 9.66
CA PRO A 34 -13.94 15.62 10.28
C PRO A 34 -12.66 14.95 9.77
N ALA A 35 -11.92 14.31 10.69
CA ALA A 35 -10.76 13.50 10.32
C ALA A 35 -11.22 12.37 9.41
N TYR A 36 -10.69 12.31 8.19
CA TYR A 36 -10.97 11.24 7.25
C TYR A 36 -9.81 10.23 7.26
N ASN A 37 -10.16 8.96 7.29
CA ASN A 37 -9.21 7.91 6.95
C ASN A 37 -9.10 7.84 5.42
N VAL A 38 -7.93 8.11 4.89
CA VAL A 38 -7.67 8.07 3.45
C VAL A 38 -6.94 6.78 3.11
N VAL A 39 -7.53 5.98 2.24
CA VAL A 39 -6.91 4.75 1.74
C VAL A 39 -6.57 4.93 0.27
N PHE A 40 -5.31 4.76 -0.05
CA PHE A 40 -4.80 4.77 -1.43
C PHE A 40 -4.42 3.35 -1.84
N CYS A 41 -5.07 2.81 -2.85
CA CYS A 41 -4.78 1.49 -3.38
C CYS A 41 -4.01 1.58 -4.70
N SER A 42 -2.95 0.82 -4.81
CA SER A 42 -2.16 0.69 -6.03
C SER A 42 -1.78 -0.76 -6.28
N HIS A 43 -1.57 -1.11 -7.54
CA HIS A 43 -0.88 -2.35 -7.88
C HIS A 43 0.59 -2.26 -7.46
N GLU A 44 1.19 -3.40 -7.15
CA GLU A 44 2.61 -3.49 -6.93
C GLU A 44 3.40 -3.45 -8.25
N GLY A 45 4.58 -2.89 -8.20
CA GLY A 45 5.56 -2.88 -9.27
C GLY A 45 6.93 -3.21 -8.74
N ASP A 46 7.64 -4.08 -9.43
CA ASP A 46 8.98 -4.49 -9.05
C ASP A 46 10.01 -3.48 -9.57
N VAL A 47 10.98 -3.16 -8.72
CA VAL A 47 12.20 -2.47 -9.10
C VAL A 47 13.32 -3.50 -9.10
N THR A 48 13.95 -3.68 -10.23
CA THR A 48 15.04 -4.64 -10.42
C THR A 48 16.35 -3.93 -10.72
N ASP A 49 17.47 -4.58 -10.42
CA ASP A 49 18.79 -4.17 -10.89
C ASP A 49 19.00 -4.53 -12.37
N ASP A 50 20.15 -4.19 -12.93
CA ASP A 50 20.52 -4.50 -14.32
C ASP A 50 20.63 -6.02 -14.59
N GLY A 51 20.79 -6.80 -13.54
CA GLY A 51 20.81 -8.28 -13.60
C GLY A 51 19.42 -8.91 -13.49
N GLY A 52 18.37 -8.12 -13.30
CA GLY A 52 17.00 -8.60 -13.13
C GLY A 52 16.67 -9.08 -11.72
N ASN A 53 17.56 -8.85 -10.73
CA ASN A 53 17.28 -9.21 -9.35
C ASN A 53 16.33 -8.16 -8.73
N LEU A 54 15.34 -8.64 -7.98
CA LEU A 54 14.40 -7.77 -7.28
C LEU A 54 15.13 -6.95 -6.20
N LEU A 55 15.10 -5.63 -6.33
CA LEU A 55 15.62 -4.70 -5.34
C LEU A 55 14.55 -4.34 -4.31
N LYS A 56 13.37 -3.96 -4.78
CA LYS A 56 12.23 -3.65 -3.92
C LYS A 56 10.92 -3.68 -4.69
N THR A 57 9.83 -3.84 -3.97
CA THR A 57 8.47 -3.64 -4.49
C THR A 57 7.98 -2.24 -4.14
N THR A 58 7.38 -1.55 -5.08
CA THR A 58 6.84 -0.20 -4.93
C THR A 58 5.42 -0.12 -5.48
N PRO A 59 4.65 0.92 -5.16
CA PRO A 59 3.42 1.19 -5.89
C PRO A 59 3.69 1.35 -7.39
N LYS A 60 2.84 0.77 -8.23
CA LYS A 60 2.96 0.84 -9.69
C LYS A 60 2.54 2.21 -10.21
N ILE A 61 3.35 3.22 -9.90
CA ILE A 61 3.16 4.61 -10.28
C ILE A 61 4.30 5.02 -11.22
N PRO A 62 4.02 5.75 -12.31
CA PRO A 62 5.07 6.20 -13.22
C PRO A 62 6.04 7.19 -12.56
N GLY A 63 7.28 7.18 -13.04
CA GLY A 63 8.31 8.14 -12.63
C GLY A 63 8.88 7.92 -11.24
N SER A 64 9.53 8.94 -10.71
CA SER A 64 10.18 8.91 -9.39
C SER A 64 9.21 8.95 -8.22
N PHE A 65 7.99 9.44 -8.43
CA PHE A 65 6.98 9.57 -7.38
C PHE A 65 6.65 8.25 -6.67
N LYS A 66 6.82 7.12 -7.35
CA LYS A 66 6.70 5.79 -6.74
C LYS A 66 7.61 5.55 -5.53
N TYR A 67 8.70 6.31 -5.40
CA TYR A 67 9.63 6.22 -4.28
C TYR A 67 9.25 7.14 -3.11
N ASP A 68 8.47 8.18 -3.41
CA ASP A 68 8.14 9.24 -2.46
C ASP A 68 6.74 9.12 -1.88
N ILE A 69 5.83 8.48 -2.62
CA ILE A 69 4.40 8.40 -2.24
C ILE A 69 4.18 7.80 -0.85
N GLU A 70 5.00 6.84 -0.47
CA GLU A 70 4.89 6.15 0.83
C GLU A 70 5.12 7.10 2.01
N SER A 71 5.85 8.20 1.79
CA SER A 71 6.11 9.20 2.84
C SER A 71 4.87 9.99 3.24
N PHE A 72 3.85 10.03 2.40
CA PHE A 72 2.60 10.72 2.67
C PHE A 72 1.64 9.93 3.58
N PHE A 73 1.92 8.66 3.83
CA PHE A 73 1.03 7.79 4.59
C PHE A 73 1.69 7.26 5.87
N ASP A 74 0.92 7.21 6.95
CA ASP A 74 1.38 6.67 8.24
C ASP A 74 1.50 5.14 8.19
N THR A 75 0.65 4.50 7.40
CA THR A 75 0.60 3.04 7.24
C THR A 75 0.72 2.68 5.76
N VAL A 76 1.60 1.73 5.47
CA VAL A 76 1.77 1.14 4.14
C VAL A 76 1.64 -0.37 4.27
N LEU A 77 0.57 -0.92 3.72
CA LEU A 77 0.29 -2.35 3.76
C LEU A 77 0.55 -2.96 2.38
N ILE A 78 1.27 -4.06 2.35
CA ILE A 78 1.44 -4.86 1.15
C ILE A 78 0.54 -6.07 1.26
N CYS A 79 -0.50 -6.11 0.43
CA CYS A 79 -1.52 -7.14 0.47
C CYS A 79 -1.25 -8.22 -0.57
N GLU A 80 -1.26 -9.47 -0.16
CA GLU A 80 -1.12 -10.60 -1.06
C GLU A 80 -2.19 -11.66 -0.81
N ALA A 81 -2.41 -12.49 -1.83
CA ALA A 81 -3.28 -13.64 -1.73
C ALA A 81 -2.43 -14.91 -1.69
N GLN A 82 -2.61 -15.72 -0.68
CA GLN A 82 -1.96 -17.00 -0.54
C GLN A 82 -2.96 -18.17 -0.52
N LEU A 83 -2.50 -19.35 -0.91
CA LEU A 83 -3.29 -20.57 -0.79
C LEU A 83 -2.99 -21.21 0.56
N ALA A 84 -3.99 -21.19 1.44
CA ALA A 84 -3.95 -21.93 2.69
C ALA A 84 -4.55 -23.33 2.50
N SER A 85 -3.92 -24.33 3.08
CA SER A 85 -4.44 -25.69 3.10
C SER A 85 -4.87 -26.03 4.52
N LYS A 86 -6.13 -26.34 4.71
CA LYS A 86 -6.69 -26.78 5.99
C LYS A 86 -7.18 -28.22 5.87
N VAL A 87 -6.92 -29.00 6.91
CA VAL A 87 -7.48 -30.36 7.01
C VAL A 87 -8.79 -30.25 7.78
N VAL A 88 -9.89 -30.50 7.10
CA VAL A 88 -11.24 -30.53 7.70
C VAL A 88 -11.79 -31.94 7.51
N GLU A 89 -12.10 -32.61 8.60
CA GLU A 89 -12.63 -33.99 8.59
C GLU A 89 -11.77 -34.97 7.77
N GLY A 90 -10.44 -34.85 7.86
CA GLY A 90 -9.50 -35.71 7.13
C GLY A 90 -9.36 -35.40 5.63
N LYS A 91 -10.02 -34.37 5.12
CA LYS A 91 -9.90 -33.90 3.75
C LYS A 91 -9.08 -32.60 3.69
N ILE A 92 -8.17 -32.53 2.72
CA ILE A 92 -7.42 -31.30 2.47
C ILE A 92 -8.30 -30.35 1.67
N THR A 93 -8.69 -29.25 2.32
CA THR A 93 -9.41 -28.16 1.67
C THR A 93 -8.42 -27.02 1.42
N ARG A 94 -8.40 -26.47 0.21
CA ARG A 94 -7.61 -25.30 -0.15
C ARG A 94 -8.52 -24.09 -0.20
N SER A 95 -8.12 -23.05 0.52
CA SER A 95 -8.79 -21.73 0.50
C SER A 95 -7.80 -20.66 0.11
N LYS A 96 -8.31 -19.60 -0.51
CA LYS A 96 -7.53 -18.40 -0.76
C LYS A 96 -7.68 -17.49 0.44
N GLU A 97 -6.57 -17.12 1.04
CA GLU A 97 -6.54 -16.16 2.15
C GLU A 97 -5.84 -14.89 1.69
N PHE A 98 -6.31 -13.76 2.18
CA PHE A 98 -5.70 -12.45 1.91
C PHE A 98 -5.00 -12.00 3.19
N ILE A 99 -3.73 -11.65 3.07
CA ILE A 99 -2.92 -11.17 4.17
C ILE A 99 -2.27 -9.84 3.79
N CYS A 100 -2.04 -9.00 4.76
CA CYS A 100 -1.32 -7.74 4.61
C CYS A 100 -0.07 -7.75 5.49
N HIS A 101 1.06 -7.43 4.90
CA HIS A 101 2.32 -7.21 5.60
C HIS A 101 2.35 -5.76 6.08
N SER A 102 2.56 -5.54 7.36
CA SER A 102 2.63 -4.23 8.01
C SER A 102 4.03 -3.83 8.43
N ILE A 103 4.99 -4.76 8.38
CA ILE A 103 6.40 -4.51 8.67
C ILE A 103 7.26 -4.86 7.46
N PRO A 104 8.44 -4.24 7.33
CA PRO A 104 9.36 -4.56 6.26
C PRO A 104 9.78 -6.03 6.26
N THR A 105 9.83 -6.61 5.08
CA THR A 105 10.37 -7.95 4.81
C THR A 105 11.45 -7.84 3.74
N SER A 106 12.17 -8.92 3.48
CA SER A 106 13.16 -8.95 2.38
C SER A 106 12.54 -8.64 1.01
N LYS A 107 11.29 -9.00 0.80
CA LYS A 107 10.54 -8.73 -0.44
C LYS A 107 9.83 -7.39 -0.40
N TYR A 108 9.27 -7.03 0.75
CA TYR A 108 8.40 -5.86 0.93
C TYR A 108 9.05 -4.85 1.89
N GLN A 109 10.09 -4.19 1.43
CA GLN A 109 10.88 -3.27 2.26
C GLN A 109 10.13 -1.99 2.66
N THR A 110 9.06 -1.66 1.96
CA THR A 110 8.29 -0.43 2.13
C THR A 110 7.10 -0.57 3.07
N ALA A 111 6.75 -1.81 3.46
CA ALA A 111 5.68 -2.02 4.43
C ALA A 111 5.99 -1.31 5.74
N LYS A 112 5.04 -0.57 6.27
CA LYS A 112 5.11 0.07 7.59
C LYS A 112 3.71 0.11 8.21
N GLY A 113 3.62 -0.21 9.47
CA GLY A 113 2.37 -0.16 10.21
C GLY A 113 2.65 0.14 11.66
N THR A 114 2.21 1.32 12.13
CA THR A 114 2.33 1.68 13.53
C THR A 114 1.31 0.87 14.32
N ASN A 115 1.78 0.13 15.31
CA ASN A 115 0.96 -0.69 16.22
C ASN A 115 0.16 -1.84 15.57
N LEU A 116 0.43 -2.18 14.31
CA LEU A 116 -0.18 -3.32 13.66
C LEU A 116 0.68 -4.59 13.87
N PRO A 117 0.07 -5.78 14.02
CA PRO A 117 0.83 -7.02 13.99
C PRO A 117 1.53 -7.20 12.63
N PRO A 118 2.66 -7.94 12.58
CA PRO A 118 3.46 -8.11 11.36
C PRO A 118 2.68 -8.61 10.15
N LEU A 119 1.69 -9.46 10.40
CA LEU A 119 0.73 -9.95 9.41
C LEU A 119 -0.67 -9.66 9.91
N VAL A 120 -1.45 -9.03 9.07
CA VAL A 120 -2.85 -8.70 9.35
C VAL A 120 -3.71 -9.44 8.33
N ASP A 121 -4.83 -9.98 8.78
CA ASP A 121 -5.86 -10.49 7.86
C ASP A 121 -6.28 -9.35 6.93
N GLY A 122 -6.21 -9.59 5.64
CA GLY A 122 -6.53 -8.60 4.61
C GLY A 122 -8.02 -8.24 4.50
N MET A 123 -8.86 -8.75 5.39
CA MET A 123 -10.27 -8.38 5.46
C MET A 123 -10.42 -7.02 6.16
N TYR A 124 -11.27 -6.17 5.59
CA TYR A 124 -11.48 -4.80 6.10
C TYR A 124 -11.86 -4.77 7.59
N ASP A 125 -12.72 -5.67 8.03
CA ASP A 125 -13.18 -5.73 9.42
C ASP A 125 -12.05 -6.09 10.39
N SER A 126 -11.10 -6.91 9.96
CA SER A 126 -9.91 -7.24 10.75
C SER A 126 -8.97 -6.04 10.84
N LEU A 127 -8.70 -5.39 9.72
CA LEU A 127 -7.89 -4.15 9.67
C LEU A 127 -8.50 -3.05 10.54
N ARG A 128 -9.81 -2.85 10.47
CA ARG A 128 -10.52 -1.85 11.26
C ARG A 128 -10.40 -2.10 12.75
N LYS A 129 -10.56 -3.35 13.20
CA LYS A 129 -10.41 -3.70 14.62
C LYS A 129 -9.03 -3.37 15.16
N GLU A 130 -7.98 -3.61 14.37
CA GLU A 130 -6.62 -3.27 14.76
C GLU A 130 -6.41 -1.74 14.84
N TRP A 131 -7.00 -0.99 13.93
CA TRP A 131 -6.93 0.48 13.94
C TRP A 131 -7.73 1.12 15.08
N ASP A 132 -8.89 0.56 15.43
CA ASP A 132 -9.75 1.10 16.50
C ASP A 132 -9.18 0.82 17.92
N GLN A 133 -8.11 0.01 18.04
CA GLN A 133 -7.41 -0.26 19.31
C GLN A 133 -6.27 0.72 19.61
N VAL A 134 -5.98 1.63 18.72
CA VAL A 134 -4.94 2.66 18.83
C VAL A 134 -5.60 3.99 19.20
#